data_6d2a18d17c93b1ad85dab42cdf602565
#
_entry.id   6d2a18d17c93b1ad85dab42cdf602565
#
_cell.length_a   1.000
_cell.length_b   1.000
_cell.length_c   1.000
_cell.angle_alpha   90.00
_cell.angle_beta   90.00
_cell.angle_gamma   90.00
#
_symmetry.space_group_name_H-M   'P 1'
#
loop_
_entity.id
_entity.type
_entity.pdbx_description
1 polymer ?
#
loop_
_entity_poly.entity_id
_entity_poly.type
_entity_poly.pdbx_seq_one_letter_code
_entity_poly.pdbx_strand_id
1 'polypeptide(L)'
;MLGLPGDATSGEARLTILGERQVLVENHRGMLEIGQERMRVLTKRGILSVYGSGLALLEVRPEGLMIEGIIERVELPGAEGGGKG
;
A
#
# COMPACT_ATOMS: atom_id res chain seq x y z
N MET A 1 7.90 -11.96 19.41
CA MET A 1 7.92 -11.32 19.20
C MET A 1 7.84 -10.82 18.67
N LEU A 2 7.71 -10.74 18.63
CA LEU A 2 7.57 -10.29 18.15
C LEU A 2 7.44 -9.49 17.62
N GLY A 3 7.37 -9.76 17.24
CA GLY A 3 7.66 -8.84 16.47
C GLY A 3 7.09 -7.62 16.47
N LEU A 4 6.59 -7.43 16.85
CA LEU A 4 6.05 -6.37 16.88
C LEU A 4 6.70 -5.27 16.91
N PRO A 5 7.21 -5.19 17.51
CA PRO A 5 7.65 -3.92 17.75
C PRO A 5 8.55 -3.36 16.75
N GLY A 6 9.34 -4.10 16.26
CA GLY A 6 10.29 -3.56 15.40
C GLY A 6 9.72 -2.82 14.27
N ASP A 7 8.69 -3.33 13.80
CA ASP A 7 8.14 -2.73 12.66
C ASP A 7 7.59 -1.40 12.99
N ALA A 8 6.97 -1.27 14.07
CA ALA A 8 6.37 -0.01 14.36
C ALA A 8 7.43 1.04 14.49
N THR A 9 8.52 0.72 15.08
CA THR A 9 9.52 1.72 15.31
C THR A 9 10.29 2.05 14.06
N SER A 10 10.30 1.18 13.10
CA SER A 10 11.08 1.44 11.91
C SER A 10 10.37 2.35 10.94
N GLY A 11 9.09 2.61 11.13
CA GLY A 11 8.36 3.47 10.22
C GLY A 11 7.97 2.80 8.93
N GLU A 12 8.01 1.50 8.88
CA GLU A 12 7.67 0.80 7.65
C GLU A 12 6.17 0.73 7.46
N ALA A 13 5.76 0.74 6.23
CA ALA A 13 4.35 0.66 5.91
C ALA A 13 3.83 -0.74 6.21
N ARG A 14 2.58 -0.78 6.61
CA ARG A 14 1.92 -2.04 6.88
C ARG A 14 0.79 -2.19 5.88
N LEU A 15 0.79 -3.30 5.18
CA LEU A 15 -0.19 -3.59 4.16
C LEU A 15 -1.07 -4.73 4.60
N THR A 16 -2.37 -4.52 4.58
CA THR A 16 -3.33 -5.57 4.92
C THR A 16 -4.31 -5.69 3.78
N ILE A 17 -4.48 -6.90 3.27
CA ILE A 17 -5.44 -7.15 2.21
C ILE A 17 -6.61 -7.89 2.80
N LEU A 18 -7.80 -7.33 2.62
CA LEU A 18 -9.02 -7.88 3.18
C LEU A 18 -9.86 -8.45 2.04
N GLY A 19 -9.88 -9.74 1.94
CA GLY A 19 -10.52 -10.40 0.84
C GLY A 19 -9.81 -10.04 -0.44
N GLU A 20 -10.56 -9.73 -1.47
CA GLU A 20 -9.98 -9.29 -2.72
C GLU A 20 -10.46 -7.90 -3.06
N ARG A 21 -11.06 -7.23 -2.08
CA ARG A 21 -11.76 -6.00 -2.35
C ARG A 21 -11.21 -4.80 -1.61
N GLN A 22 -10.37 -4.99 -0.61
CA GLN A 22 -9.89 -3.87 0.17
C GLN A 22 -8.42 -4.03 0.50
N VAL A 23 -7.70 -2.91 0.46
CA VAL A 23 -6.30 -2.87 0.83
C VAL A 23 -6.14 -1.74 1.83
N LEU A 24 -5.66 -2.07 3.00
CA LEU A 24 -5.39 -1.09 4.03
C LEU A 24 -3.88 -0.85 4.07
N VAL A 25 -3.47 0.40 3.92
CA VAL A 25 -2.07 0.76 3.96
C VAL A 25 -1.86 1.68 5.14
N GLU A 26 -1.02 1.28 6.07
CA GLU A 26 -0.75 2.08 7.25
C GLU A 26 0.70 2.56 7.22
N ASN A 27 0.91 3.72 7.80
CA ASN A 27 2.25 4.29 7.92
C ASN A 27 2.84 4.66 6.57
N HIS A 28 2.00 5.10 5.65
CA HIS A 28 2.48 5.55 4.35
C HIS A 28 3.02 6.97 4.46
N ARG A 29 3.71 7.41 3.41
CA ARG A 29 4.32 8.73 3.40
C ARG A 29 3.61 9.69 2.47
N GLY A 30 2.70 9.23 1.64
CA GLY A 30 1.95 10.09 0.73
C GLY A 30 1.36 9.31 -0.39
N MET A 31 0.49 9.97 -1.17
CA MET A 31 -0.10 9.37 -2.35
C MET A 31 0.59 9.95 -3.56
N LEU A 32 0.99 9.08 -4.48
CA LEU A 32 1.61 9.51 -5.72
C LEU A 32 0.63 9.48 -6.88
N GLU A 33 -0.33 8.57 -6.84
CA GLU A 33 -1.28 8.46 -7.93
C GLU A 33 -2.58 7.89 -7.39
N ILE A 34 -3.70 8.48 -7.75
CA ILE A 34 -5.02 7.99 -7.40
C ILE A 34 -5.78 7.79 -8.69
N GLY A 35 -6.08 6.54 -9.01
CA GLY A 35 -6.78 6.23 -10.25
C GLY A 35 -7.65 5.01 -10.06
N GLN A 36 -8.52 4.77 -11.03
CA GLN A 36 -9.44 3.64 -10.91
C GLN A 36 -8.79 2.32 -11.24
N GLU A 37 -7.67 2.33 -11.93
CA GLU A 37 -7.00 1.11 -12.30
C GLU A 37 -5.65 0.96 -11.63
N ARG A 38 -5.15 2.01 -11.04
CA ARG A 38 -3.87 1.96 -10.38
C ARG A 38 -3.82 3.04 -9.31
N MET A 39 -3.31 2.66 -8.16
CA MET A 39 -3.01 3.61 -7.10
C MET A 39 -1.59 3.40 -6.66
N ARG A 40 -0.86 4.48 -6.43
CA ARG A 40 0.53 4.40 -6.04
C ARG A 40 0.73 5.19 -4.77
N VAL A 41 1.35 4.55 -3.81
CA VAL A 41 1.51 5.08 -2.47
C VAL A 41 2.99 5.13 -2.15
N LEU A 42 3.43 6.25 -1.64
CA LEU A 42 4.82 6.37 -1.24
C LEU A 42 4.99 5.83 0.17
N THR A 43 5.98 4.99 0.37
CA THR A 43 6.30 4.46 1.66
C THR A 43 7.77 4.68 1.95
N LYS A 44 8.17 4.35 3.15
CA LYS A 44 9.57 4.50 3.53
C LYS A 44 10.49 3.70 2.61
N ARG A 45 10.02 2.57 2.13
CA ARG A 45 10.85 1.71 1.29
C ARG A 45 10.68 1.95 -0.18
N GLY A 46 9.80 2.83 -0.57
CA GLY A 46 9.59 3.12 -1.99
C GLY A 46 8.13 3.13 -2.33
N ILE A 47 7.82 2.80 -3.55
CA ILE A 47 6.47 2.93 -4.07
C ILE A 47 5.73 1.62 -3.99
N LEU A 48 4.57 1.66 -3.34
CA LEU A 48 3.64 0.55 -3.29
C LEU A 48 2.58 0.81 -4.36
N SER A 49 2.35 -0.15 -5.24
CA SER A 49 1.40 0.03 -6.33
C SER A 49 0.29 -1.01 -6.21
N VAL A 50 -0.94 -0.54 -6.37
CA VAL A 50 -2.12 -1.39 -6.33
C VAL A 50 -2.81 -1.29 -7.67
N TYR A 51 -3.04 -2.42 -8.32
CA TYR A 51 -3.66 -2.48 -9.63
C TYR A 51 -5.00 -3.21 -9.54
N GLY A 52 -5.95 -2.74 -10.30
CA GLY A 52 -7.25 -3.39 -10.30
C GLY A 52 -8.25 -2.66 -11.15
N SER A 53 -9.51 -2.77 -10.79
CA SER A 53 -10.61 -2.14 -11.51
C SER A 53 -11.53 -1.46 -10.51
N GLY A 54 -12.00 -0.29 -10.87
CA GLY A 54 -12.93 0.42 -10.01
C GLY A 54 -12.35 0.76 -8.67
N LEU A 55 -11.05 1.03 -8.63
CA LEU A 55 -10.41 1.35 -7.36
C LEU A 55 -10.87 2.71 -6.87
N ALA A 56 -11.08 2.81 -5.59
CA ALA A 56 -11.48 4.06 -4.96
C ALA A 56 -10.80 4.18 -3.62
N LEU A 57 -10.49 5.40 -3.26
CA LEU A 57 -9.88 5.67 -1.98
C LEU A 57 -11.00 5.93 -1.00
N LEU A 58 -11.18 5.03 -0.05
CA LEU A 58 -12.30 5.12 0.87
C LEU A 58 -12.03 6.05 2.03
N GLU A 59 -10.85 5.94 2.58
CA GLU A 59 -10.58 6.66 3.79
C GLU A 59 -9.12 7.03 3.82
N VAL A 60 -8.84 8.27 4.19
CA VAL A 60 -7.48 8.76 4.30
C VAL A 60 -7.30 9.33 5.68
N ARG A 61 -6.28 8.88 6.38
CA ARG A 61 -5.93 9.39 7.69
C ARG A 61 -4.45 9.71 7.66
N PRO A 62 -3.98 10.50 8.61
CA PRO A 62 -2.55 10.83 8.61
C PRO A 62 -1.66 9.59 8.59
N GLU A 63 -2.09 8.53 9.24
CA GLU A 63 -1.26 7.35 9.33
C GLU A 63 -1.72 6.22 8.45
N GLY A 64 -2.82 6.35 7.70
CA GLY A 64 -3.28 5.22 6.92
C GLY A 64 -4.31 5.58 5.88
N LEU A 65 -4.56 4.67 4.97
CA LEU A 65 -5.56 4.84 3.95
C LEU A 65 -6.14 3.48 3.56
N MET A 66 -7.33 3.51 2.99
CA MET A 66 -7.99 2.29 2.57
C MET A 66 -8.40 2.42 1.11
N ILE A 67 -8.04 1.44 0.30
CA ILE A 67 -8.39 1.37 -1.10
C ILE A 67 -9.38 0.24 -1.28
N GLU A 68 -10.47 0.50 -1.99
CA GLU A 68 -11.47 -0.51 -2.26
C GLU A 68 -11.66 -0.65 -3.76
N GLY A 69 -12.07 -1.82 -4.19
CA GLY A 69 -12.30 -2.12 -5.58
C GLY A 69 -11.96 -3.57 -5.85
N ILE A 70 -11.84 -3.91 -7.11
CA ILE A 70 -11.41 -5.25 -7.46
C ILE A 70 -9.89 -5.21 -7.52
N ILE A 71 -9.25 -5.88 -6.58
CA ILE A 71 -7.81 -5.84 -6.46
C ILE A 71 -7.24 -6.97 -7.29
N GLU A 72 -6.42 -6.63 -8.28
CA GLU A 72 -5.85 -7.63 -9.16
C GLU A 72 -4.40 -7.91 -8.83
N ARG A 73 -3.65 -6.90 -8.44
CA ARG A 73 -2.24 -7.09 -8.20
C ARG A 73 -1.73 -6.01 -7.26
N VAL A 74 -0.80 -6.37 -6.42
CA VAL A 74 -0.13 -5.43 -5.54
C VAL A 74 1.36 -5.61 -5.74
N GLU A 75 2.06 -4.52 -6.02
CA GLU A 75 3.51 -4.55 -6.16
C GLU A 75 4.11 -3.86 -4.95
N LEU A 76 4.91 -4.58 -4.22
CA LEU A 76 5.51 -4.07 -3.01
C LEU A 76 6.64 -3.12 -3.34
N PRO A 77 6.97 -2.21 -2.41
CA PRO A 77 8.07 -1.30 -2.62
C PRO A 77 9.35 -2.09 -2.90
N GLY A 78 10.08 -1.62 -3.88
CA GLY A 78 11.31 -2.28 -4.25
C GLY A 78 11.15 -3.32 -5.32
N ALA A 79 9.93 -3.77 -5.56
CA ALA A 79 9.72 -4.80 -6.56
C ALA A 79 10.11 -4.31 -7.94
N GLU A 80 9.73 -3.10 -8.27
CA GLU A 80 10.07 -2.62 -9.58
C GLU A 80 11.53 -2.34 -9.68
N GLY A 81 12.14 -1.81 -8.65
CA GLY A 81 13.53 -1.52 -8.75
C GLY A 81 14.35 -2.74 -8.54
N GLY A 82 13.87 -3.59 -7.71
CA GLY A 82 14.65 -4.74 -7.42
C GLY A 82 14.53 -5.81 -8.41
N GLY A 83 13.69 -5.58 -9.33
CA GLY A 83 13.51 -6.59 -10.29
C GLY A 83 14.73 -7.09 -10.76
N LYS A 84 15.66 -6.52 -10.73
CA LYS A 84 16.68 -6.99 -11.15
C LYS A 84 17.30 -7.64 -10.27
N GLY A 85 16.92 -7.58 -9.58
CA GLY A 85 17.59 -8.41 -8.77
C GLY A 85 18.13 -8.55 -8.23
#